data_3c9694d26f1c2614d8f14f8d6ae32012
#
_entry.id   3c9694d26f1c2614d8f14f8d6ae32012
#
_cell.length_a   1.000
_cell.length_b   1.000
_cell.length_c   1.000
_cell.angle_alpha   90.00
_cell.angle_beta   90.00
_cell.angle_gamma   90.00
#
_symmetry.space_group_name_H-M   'P 1'
#
loop_
_entity.id
_entity.type
_entity.pdbx_description
1 polymer ?
#
loop_
_entity_poly.entity_id
_entity_poly.type
_entity_poly.pdbx_seq_one_letter_code
_entity_poly.pdbx_strand_id
1 'polypeptide(L)'
;MKTHLSLIFFIVLFSSSVHAQQGNTRSYPIEVGTYNSEFDYSDSQNTEDFTNNYTGRPSNDVFYKFTINTRMKVIMKHCESELSDTYLSLLDASGKLIDYNDDADFSMGCGGGAGEAYLSKILDAGTYYVVAEGYEENGVITTQITGMFLSSEG
;
A
#
# COMPACT_ATOMS: atom_id res chain seq x y z
N MET A 1 -60.62 -36.74 -14.49
CA MET A 1 -59.56 -35.85 -15.07
C MET A 1 -58.79 -35.25 -13.90
N LYS A 2 -57.51 -35.68 -13.66
CA LYS A 2 -56.62 -35.09 -12.63
C LYS A 2 -55.67 -34.20 -13.35
N THR A 3 -55.79 -32.86 -13.14
CA THR A 3 -54.89 -31.84 -13.65
C THR A 3 -53.65 -31.75 -12.74
N HIS A 4 -52.50 -32.10 -13.27
CA HIS A 4 -51.22 -31.91 -12.61
C HIS A 4 -50.74 -30.48 -12.85
N LEU A 5 -50.70 -29.67 -11.79
CA LEU A 5 -50.12 -28.34 -11.80
C LEU A 5 -48.59 -28.48 -11.62
N SER A 6 -47.84 -28.25 -12.70
CA SER A 6 -46.39 -28.28 -12.68
C SER A 6 -45.88 -26.91 -12.20
N LEU A 7 -45.27 -26.87 -11.00
CA LEU A 7 -44.68 -25.68 -10.43
C LEU A 7 -43.27 -25.53 -10.99
N ILE A 8 -43.03 -24.57 -11.88
CA ILE A 8 -41.70 -24.24 -12.41
C ILE A 8 -41.05 -23.31 -11.42
N PHE A 9 -39.98 -23.81 -10.76
CA PHE A 9 -39.13 -23.03 -9.84
C PHE A 9 -38.10 -22.25 -10.68
N PHE A 10 -38.25 -20.94 -10.75
CA PHE A 10 -37.26 -20.05 -11.38
C PHE A 10 -36.16 -19.75 -10.37
N ILE A 11 -34.97 -20.38 -10.54
CA ILE A 11 -33.78 -20.06 -9.76
C ILE A 11 -33.16 -18.80 -10.40
N VAL A 12 -33.31 -17.66 -9.74
CA VAL A 12 -32.58 -16.43 -10.10
C VAL A 12 -31.18 -16.53 -9.49
N LEU A 13 -30.21 -16.83 -10.32
CA LEU A 13 -28.79 -16.78 -9.94
C LEU A 13 -28.35 -15.30 -9.88
N PHE A 14 -28.25 -14.76 -8.67
CA PHE A 14 -27.57 -13.49 -8.45
C PHE A 14 -26.04 -13.74 -8.58
N SER A 15 -25.45 -13.39 -9.71
CA SER A 15 -24.03 -13.27 -9.84
C SER A 15 -23.59 -11.97 -9.16
N SER A 16 -23.13 -12.05 -7.90
CA SER A 16 -22.40 -10.96 -7.28
C SER A 16 -21.05 -10.85 -7.98
N SER A 17 -20.82 -9.79 -8.75
CA SER A 17 -19.51 -9.42 -9.24
C SER A 17 -18.66 -8.98 -8.04
N VAL A 18 -17.75 -9.84 -7.60
CA VAL A 18 -16.71 -9.45 -6.65
C VAL A 18 -15.77 -8.51 -7.42
N HIS A 19 -15.90 -7.21 -7.20
CA HIS A 19 -14.90 -6.26 -7.69
C HIS A 19 -13.66 -6.41 -6.80
N ALA A 20 -12.50 -6.62 -7.42
CA ALA A 20 -11.24 -6.59 -6.68
C ALA A 20 -11.08 -5.21 -6.05
N GLN A 21 -10.75 -5.15 -4.76
CA GLN A 21 -10.48 -3.90 -4.05
C GLN A 21 -9.14 -3.34 -4.51
N GLN A 22 -9.12 -2.05 -4.87
CA GLN A 22 -7.89 -1.35 -5.23
C GLN A 22 -6.97 -1.29 -4.00
N GLY A 23 -5.70 -1.61 -4.21
CA GLY A 23 -4.73 -1.74 -3.12
C GLY A 23 -4.53 -3.17 -2.61
N ASN A 24 -5.45 -4.09 -2.91
CA ASN A 24 -5.37 -5.44 -2.37
C ASN A 24 -4.26 -6.31 -2.98
N THR A 25 -3.77 -5.96 -4.16
CA THR A 25 -2.68 -6.68 -4.82
C THR A 25 -1.78 -5.74 -5.60
N ARG A 26 -0.54 -6.17 -5.88
CA ARG A 26 0.38 -5.43 -6.75
C ARG A 26 -0.16 -5.23 -8.17
N SER A 27 -1.01 -6.11 -8.68
CA SER A 27 -1.63 -5.98 -10.00
C SER A 27 -2.82 -5.01 -10.02
N TYR A 28 -3.34 -4.64 -8.85
CA TYR A 28 -4.42 -3.66 -8.70
C TYR A 28 -4.13 -2.71 -7.52
N PRO A 29 -3.02 -1.94 -7.58
CA PRO A 29 -2.56 -1.08 -6.51
C PRO A 29 -3.39 0.20 -6.40
N ILE A 30 -3.25 0.91 -5.29
CA ILE A 30 -3.63 2.32 -5.19
C ILE A 30 -2.63 3.12 -6.02
N GLU A 31 -3.10 3.85 -7.03
CA GLU A 31 -2.27 4.66 -7.91
C GLU A 31 -1.96 6.00 -7.23
N VAL A 32 -0.72 6.18 -6.80
CA VAL A 32 -0.23 7.44 -6.21
C VAL A 32 -0.04 8.50 -7.30
N GLY A 33 0.55 8.11 -8.43
CA GLY A 33 0.72 8.99 -9.58
C GLY A 33 2.03 8.80 -10.33
N THR A 34 2.22 9.66 -11.36
CA THR A 34 3.45 9.77 -12.15
C THR A 34 3.98 11.18 -12.07
N TYR A 35 5.25 11.35 -11.68
CA TYR A 35 5.82 12.64 -11.29
C TYR A 35 7.08 13.00 -12.07
N ASN A 36 7.12 14.27 -12.51
CA ASN A 36 8.29 14.92 -13.09
C ASN A 36 8.87 16.00 -12.14
N SER A 37 8.20 16.25 -11.02
CA SER A 37 8.49 17.27 -10.02
C SER A 37 8.37 16.69 -8.63
N GLU A 38 8.78 17.45 -7.63
CA GLU A 38 8.53 17.14 -6.24
C GLU A 38 7.04 16.91 -5.98
N PHE A 39 6.73 16.00 -5.08
CA PHE A 39 5.37 15.62 -4.75
C PHE A 39 5.24 15.19 -3.29
N ASP A 40 4.03 15.35 -2.77
CA ASP A 40 3.58 14.80 -1.49
C ASP A 40 2.29 14.02 -1.72
N TYR A 41 2.22 12.84 -1.13
CA TYR A 41 1.05 11.99 -1.13
C TYR A 41 0.79 11.47 0.27
N SER A 42 -0.47 11.42 0.68
CA SER A 42 -0.91 10.82 1.94
C SER A 42 -2.25 10.14 1.75
N ASP A 43 -2.37 8.93 2.29
CA ASP A 43 -3.59 8.14 2.27
C ASP A 43 -3.66 7.27 3.52
N SER A 44 -4.88 7.02 4.02
CA SER A 44 -5.12 6.18 5.19
C SER A 44 -6.06 5.05 4.82
N GLN A 45 -5.64 3.82 5.10
CA GLN A 45 -6.41 2.60 4.82
C GLN A 45 -6.50 1.73 6.08
N ASN A 46 -7.66 1.10 6.29
CA ASN A 46 -7.77 0.06 7.30
C ASN A 46 -7.38 -1.29 6.68
N THR A 47 -6.28 -1.88 7.12
CA THR A 47 -5.79 -3.16 6.57
C THR A 47 -6.75 -4.32 6.81
N GLU A 48 -7.71 -4.20 7.76
CA GLU A 48 -8.77 -5.20 7.93
C GLU A 48 -9.65 -5.39 6.69
N ASP A 49 -9.75 -4.35 5.84
CA ASP A 49 -10.54 -4.39 4.61
C ASP A 49 -9.80 -5.10 3.46
N PHE A 50 -8.55 -5.50 3.64
CA PHE A 50 -7.68 -6.11 2.65
C PHE A 50 -7.37 -7.57 2.99
N THR A 51 -6.50 -8.21 2.21
CA THR A 51 -6.03 -9.58 2.47
C THR A 51 -4.51 -9.64 2.41
N ASN A 52 -3.91 -10.60 3.10
CA ASN A 52 -2.47 -10.82 3.06
C ASN A 52 -2.07 -11.45 1.71
N ASN A 53 -1.50 -10.65 0.81
CA ASN A 53 -1.04 -11.03 -0.52
C ASN A 53 0.47 -10.84 -0.72
N TYR A 54 1.15 -10.24 0.24
CA TYR A 54 2.60 -10.09 0.27
C TYR A 54 3.20 -10.93 1.39
N THR A 55 4.40 -11.40 1.21
CA THR A 55 5.05 -12.34 2.16
C THR A 55 5.89 -11.62 3.23
N GLY A 56 5.66 -10.33 3.45
CA GLY A 56 6.40 -9.53 4.44
C GLY A 56 6.06 -9.92 5.86
N ARG A 57 4.81 -9.77 6.22
CA ARG A 57 4.27 -10.02 7.56
C ARG A 57 2.99 -10.87 7.51
N PRO A 58 2.50 -11.39 8.64
CA PRO A 58 1.26 -12.16 8.69
C PRO A 58 -0.01 -11.28 8.63
N SER A 59 0.11 -9.96 8.75
CA SER A 59 -0.98 -9.00 8.62
C SER A 59 -1.42 -8.80 7.17
N ASN A 60 -2.54 -8.11 6.96
CA ASN A 60 -3.02 -7.76 5.63
C ASN A 60 -2.24 -6.59 5.04
N ASP A 61 -2.15 -6.56 3.70
CA ASP A 61 -1.32 -5.62 2.96
C ASP A 61 -2.13 -4.61 2.16
N VAL A 62 -1.58 -3.40 2.02
CA VAL A 62 -2.07 -2.39 1.06
C VAL A 62 -0.94 -2.03 0.10
N PHE A 63 -1.18 -2.20 -1.21
CA PHE A 63 -0.22 -1.88 -2.26
C PHE A 63 -0.47 -0.49 -2.83
N TYR A 64 0.56 0.34 -2.83
CA TYR A 64 0.61 1.63 -3.50
C TYR A 64 1.59 1.57 -4.67
N LYS A 65 1.32 2.32 -5.73
CA LYS A 65 2.21 2.41 -6.90
C LYS A 65 2.47 3.85 -7.26
N PHE A 66 3.73 4.22 -7.46
CA PHE A 66 4.15 5.51 -7.98
C PHE A 66 5.19 5.36 -9.08
N THR A 67 5.28 6.36 -9.96
CA THR A 67 6.29 6.45 -11.00
C THR A 67 6.98 7.80 -10.92
N ILE A 68 8.30 7.80 -10.96
CA ILE A 68 9.11 9.01 -11.06
C ILE A 68 9.88 8.99 -12.39
N ASN A 69 9.89 10.12 -13.11
CA ASN A 69 10.55 10.24 -14.40
C ASN A 69 11.96 10.83 -14.30
N THR A 70 12.37 11.20 -13.10
CA THR A 70 13.72 11.70 -12.78
C THR A 70 14.21 11.07 -11.50
N ARG A 71 15.53 11.04 -11.31
CA ARG A 71 16.14 10.58 -10.06
C ARG A 71 15.79 11.53 -8.90
N MET A 72 15.24 10.97 -7.81
CA MET A 72 14.75 11.71 -6.65
C MET A 72 15.14 11.03 -5.33
N LYS A 73 15.19 11.81 -4.26
CA LYS A 73 15.09 11.28 -2.91
C LYS A 73 13.62 11.07 -2.60
N VAL A 74 13.22 9.83 -2.29
CA VAL A 74 11.86 9.48 -1.91
C VAL A 74 11.84 9.05 -0.45
N ILE A 75 10.95 9.65 0.32
CA ILE A 75 10.66 9.31 1.71
C ILE A 75 9.30 8.62 1.73
N MET A 76 9.25 7.45 2.34
CA MET A 76 8.03 6.68 2.56
C MET A 76 7.93 6.41 4.05
N LYS A 77 6.77 6.66 4.64
CA LYS A 77 6.60 6.54 6.09
C LYS A 77 5.16 6.26 6.48
N HIS A 78 4.97 5.65 7.64
CA HIS A 78 3.69 5.36 8.26
C HIS A 78 3.41 6.20 9.52
N CYS A 79 4.08 7.35 9.64
CA CYS A 79 3.82 8.30 10.72
C CYS A 79 2.34 8.73 10.71
N GLU A 80 1.76 8.95 11.89
CA GLU A 80 0.33 9.29 12.06
C GLU A 80 -0.64 8.12 11.80
N SER A 81 -0.15 6.87 11.77
CA SER A 81 -1.00 5.69 11.78
C SER A 81 -1.68 5.50 13.13
N GLU A 82 -2.86 4.86 13.15
CA GLU A 82 -3.48 4.40 14.40
C GLU A 82 -2.78 3.15 14.93
N LEU A 83 -2.25 2.31 14.02
CA LEU A 83 -1.36 1.21 14.40
C LEU A 83 -0.03 1.77 14.89
N SER A 84 0.38 1.31 16.06
CA SER A 84 1.62 1.73 16.71
C SER A 84 2.85 0.99 16.20
N ASP A 85 2.66 -0.12 15.48
CA ASP A 85 3.72 -0.98 14.97
C ASP A 85 3.38 -1.36 13.52
N THR A 86 4.12 -0.76 12.57
CA THR A 86 3.87 -0.87 11.14
C THR A 86 5.09 -1.40 10.41
N TYR A 87 4.87 -2.02 9.26
CA TYR A 87 5.90 -2.55 8.39
C TYR A 87 5.76 -2.00 6.98
N LEU A 88 6.86 -1.49 6.42
CA LEU A 88 6.90 -0.90 5.09
C LEU A 88 7.90 -1.64 4.21
N SER A 89 7.45 -2.10 3.04
CA SER A 89 8.32 -2.67 2.02
C SER A 89 8.31 -1.81 0.76
N LEU A 90 9.51 -1.58 0.18
CA LEU A 90 9.69 -0.93 -1.11
C LEU A 90 10.09 -1.97 -2.15
N LEU A 91 9.32 -2.04 -3.25
CA LEU A 91 9.56 -2.97 -4.35
C LEU A 91 9.86 -2.22 -5.66
N ASP A 92 10.62 -2.85 -6.55
CA ASP A 92 10.80 -2.40 -7.94
C ASP A 92 9.58 -2.76 -8.82
N ALA A 93 9.62 -2.35 -10.08
CA ALA A 93 8.56 -2.61 -11.06
C ALA A 93 8.26 -4.10 -11.27
N SER A 94 9.24 -4.99 -11.04
CA SER A 94 9.08 -6.44 -11.15
C SER A 94 8.45 -7.06 -9.89
N GLY A 95 8.38 -6.31 -8.78
CA GLY A 95 7.94 -6.75 -7.48
C GLY A 95 9.07 -7.34 -6.62
N LYS A 96 10.33 -7.12 -7.02
CA LYS A 96 11.48 -7.51 -6.21
C LYS A 96 11.69 -6.49 -5.09
N LEU A 97 11.91 -6.98 -3.87
CA LEU A 97 12.22 -6.15 -2.71
C LEU A 97 13.52 -5.35 -2.93
N ILE A 98 13.43 -4.04 -2.77
CA ILE A 98 14.56 -3.11 -2.75
C ILE A 98 15.02 -2.91 -1.31
N ASP A 99 14.08 -2.61 -0.41
CA ASP A 99 14.35 -2.37 1.00
C ASP A 99 13.07 -2.46 1.84
N TYR A 100 13.21 -2.50 3.16
CA TYR A 100 12.09 -2.49 4.11
C TYR A 100 12.50 -1.80 5.42
N ASN A 101 11.51 -1.42 6.21
CA ASN A 101 11.70 -0.92 7.57
C ASN A 101 10.44 -1.21 8.41
N ASP A 102 10.65 -1.50 9.70
CA ASP A 102 9.60 -1.69 10.71
C ASP A 102 9.66 -0.65 11.83
N ASP A 103 10.85 -0.12 12.13
CA ASP A 103 11.09 0.82 13.20
C ASP A 103 11.77 2.09 12.69
N ALA A 104 11.13 3.23 12.80
CA ALA A 104 11.78 4.52 12.59
C ALA A 104 12.69 4.85 13.77
N ASP A 105 13.92 5.26 13.48
CA ASP A 105 14.77 5.85 14.49
C ASP A 105 14.15 7.17 15.00
N PHE A 106 14.16 7.44 16.31
CA PHE A 106 13.62 8.67 16.92
C PHE A 106 14.09 9.98 16.23
N SER A 107 15.23 9.93 15.54
CA SER A 107 15.78 11.04 14.78
C SER A 107 15.14 11.23 13.40
N MET A 108 14.34 10.28 12.90
CA MET A 108 13.85 10.26 11.52
C MET A 108 12.45 10.83 11.31
N GLY A 109 11.81 11.35 12.35
CA GLY A 109 10.72 12.31 12.17
C GLY A 109 9.30 11.76 12.21
N CYS A 110 9.06 10.59 12.78
CA CYS A 110 7.71 10.17 13.19
C CYS A 110 7.38 10.58 14.64
N GLY A 111 7.92 11.60 15.17
CA GLY A 111 7.51 12.39 16.36
C GLY A 111 7.07 11.67 17.64
N GLY A 112 6.99 10.34 17.74
CA GLY A 112 6.40 9.73 18.93
C GLY A 112 6.41 8.23 19.11
N GLY A 113 6.69 7.41 18.12
CA GLY A 113 6.57 5.96 18.25
C GLY A 113 7.79 5.21 17.73
N ALA A 114 8.35 4.29 18.58
CA ALA A 114 9.32 3.30 18.16
C ALA A 114 8.56 2.18 17.49
N GLY A 115 8.03 2.14 16.39
CA GLY A 115 7.25 1.09 15.73
C GLY A 115 6.61 1.57 14.42
N GLU A 116 6.69 2.89 14.16
CA GLU A 116 6.23 3.43 12.88
C GLU A 116 7.34 3.32 11.83
N ALA A 117 7.05 2.67 10.71
CA ALA A 117 8.01 2.45 9.65
C ALA A 117 8.39 3.76 8.92
N TYR A 118 9.67 3.91 8.61
CA TYR A 118 10.22 5.04 7.86
C TYR A 118 11.34 4.58 6.93
N LEU A 119 11.24 4.90 5.64
CA LEU A 119 12.24 4.57 4.64
C LEU A 119 12.58 5.79 3.79
N SER A 120 13.86 6.08 3.61
CA SER A 120 14.35 7.15 2.75
C SER A 120 15.36 6.59 1.75
N LYS A 121 15.08 6.74 0.45
CA LYS A 121 15.91 6.22 -0.64
C LYS A 121 16.11 7.23 -1.74
N ILE A 122 17.30 7.21 -2.36
CA ILE A 122 17.52 7.82 -3.66
C ILE A 122 17.14 6.77 -4.70
N LEU A 123 16.12 7.07 -5.51
CA LEU A 123 15.59 6.21 -6.53
C LEU A 123 15.84 6.82 -7.91
N ASP A 124 16.23 5.99 -8.88
CA ASP A 124 16.32 6.40 -10.28
C ASP A 124 14.92 6.50 -10.91
N ALA A 125 14.82 7.10 -12.10
CA ALA A 125 13.57 7.12 -12.85
C ALA A 125 13.03 5.70 -13.03
N GLY A 126 11.76 5.47 -12.67
CA GLY A 126 11.16 4.13 -12.69
C GLY A 126 9.83 4.08 -11.95
N THR A 127 9.22 2.89 -12.01
CA THR A 127 7.98 2.56 -11.28
C THR A 127 8.32 1.73 -10.05
N TYR A 128 7.69 2.07 -8.93
CA TYR A 128 7.92 1.46 -7.63
C TYR A 128 6.60 1.16 -6.94
N TYR A 129 6.65 0.19 -6.02
CA TYR A 129 5.53 -0.15 -5.16
C TYR A 129 5.94 0.00 -3.69
N VAL A 130 5.02 0.55 -2.91
CA VAL A 130 5.07 0.52 -1.45
C VAL A 130 4.03 -0.48 -0.98
N VAL A 131 4.43 -1.37 -0.08
CA VAL A 131 3.52 -2.27 0.63
C VAL A 131 3.46 -1.80 2.07
N ALA A 132 2.25 -1.48 2.52
CA ALA A 132 1.96 -1.06 3.88
C ALA A 132 1.29 -2.20 4.64
N GLU A 133 1.87 -2.61 5.76
CA GLU A 133 1.41 -3.71 6.61
C GLU A 133 1.52 -3.28 8.09
N GLY A 134 0.70 -3.85 8.97
CA GLY A 134 1.03 -3.88 10.39
C GLY A 134 2.12 -4.91 10.67
N TYR A 135 2.86 -4.79 11.75
CA TYR A 135 3.90 -5.78 12.08
C TYR A 135 3.30 -7.17 12.39
N GLU A 136 2.27 -7.22 13.22
CA GLU A 136 1.53 -8.45 13.58
C GLU A 136 0.01 -8.24 13.63
N GLU A 137 -0.47 -6.99 13.54
CA GLU A 137 -1.86 -6.59 13.72
C GLU A 137 -2.42 -5.91 12.46
N ASN A 138 -3.74 -5.92 12.32
CA ASN A 138 -4.44 -5.14 11.32
C ASN A 138 -5.06 -3.89 11.96
N GLY A 139 -5.21 -2.82 11.18
CA GLY A 139 -5.80 -1.57 11.61
C GLY A 139 -5.52 -0.44 10.62
N VAL A 140 -5.74 0.79 11.05
CA VAL A 140 -5.56 1.96 10.19
C VAL A 140 -4.09 2.34 10.08
N ILE A 141 -3.57 2.32 8.84
CA ILE A 141 -2.23 2.78 8.47
C ILE A 141 -2.35 4.02 7.59
N THR A 142 -1.62 5.07 7.96
CA THR A 142 -1.44 6.26 7.14
C THR A 142 -0.12 6.15 6.38
N THR A 143 -0.19 5.98 5.06
CA THR A 143 0.99 5.91 4.19
C THR A 143 1.27 7.27 3.57
N GLN A 144 2.46 7.79 3.80
CA GLN A 144 2.94 9.04 3.25
C GLN A 144 4.13 8.78 2.32
N ILE A 145 4.11 9.37 1.11
CA ILE A 145 5.16 9.23 0.09
C ILE A 145 5.52 10.61 -0.43
N THR A 146 6.74 11.06 -0.15
CA THR A 146 7.25 12.38 -0.56
C THR A 146 8.44 12.21 -1.48
N GLY A 147 8.39 12.83 -2.67
CA GLY A 147 9.51 12.89 -3.61
C GLY A 147 10.13 14.28 -3.66
N MET A 148 11.46 14.36 -3.53
CA MET A 148 12.23 15.60 -3.56
C MET A 148 13.37 15.52 -4.57
N PHE A 149 13.67 16.61 -5.24
CA PHE A 149 14.88 16.69 -6.04
C PHE A 149 16.13 16.56 -5.15
N LEU A 150 17.16 15.94 -5.69
CA LEU A 150 18.45 15.94 -5.03
C LEU A 150 18.99 17.36 -5.07
N SER A 151 19.33 17.94 -3.91
CA SER A 151 20.05 19.19 -3.88
C SER A 151 21.36 19.04 -4.66
N SER A 152 21.58 19.90 -5.64
CA SER A 152 22.92 20.03 -6.22
C SER A 152 23.83 20.49 -5.09
N GLU A 153 24.65 19.59 -4.57
CA GLU A 153 25.77 20.04 -3.73
C GLU A 153 26.65 20.92 -4.61
N GLY A 154 26.71 22.21 -4.22
CA GLY A 154 27.54 23.21 -4.86
C GLY A 154 29.02 23.02 -4.51
#